data_c4806e388586c993e004b475011dbb5f
#
_entry.id   c4806e388586c993e004b475011dbb5f
#
_cell.length_a   1.000
_cell.length_b   1.000
_cell.length_c   1.000
_cell.angle_alpha   90.00
_cell.angle_beta   90.00
_cell.angle_gamma   90.00
#
_symmetry.space_group_name_H-M   'P 1'
#
loop_
_entity.id
_entity.type
_entity.pdbx_description
1 polymer ?
#
loop_
_entity_poly.entity_id
_entity_poly.type
_entity_poly.pdbx_seq_one_letter_code
_entity_poly.pdbx_strand_id
1 'polypeptide(L)'
;RRIGTHPHAWAQCRGWVEETFPGAIHVPSTSTAAAAELLSDGDASFDAALCNAVSVNTYGLEALFTDVADNPGAITRFVLVARPGVVPPPTGADKTTIQVALPVNESGALLTLLEQFSARGVDLSRIESRPSGDGLGNYTFSIDIVGHIREERVQAALVGLHRYSPDVRFMGSY
;
A
#
# COMPACT_ATOMS: atom_id res chain seq x y z
N ARG A 1 -21.88 5.63 22.92
CA ARG A 1 -21.53 4.38 22.21
C ARG A 1 -20.04 4.40 21.92
N ARG A 2 -19.39 3.25 22.06
CA ARG A 2 -17.96 3.07 21.81
C ARG A 2 -17.78 2.02 20.75
N ILE A 3 -16.95 2.31 19.75
CA ILE A 3 -16.74 1.42 18.58
C ILE A 3 -15.26 1.09 18.48
N GLY A 4 -14.93 -0.21 18.56
CA GLY A 4 -13.59 -0.74 18.46
C GLY A 4 -13.20 -1.00 17.01
N THR A 5 -12.04 -0.54 16.58
CA THR A 5 -11.44 -0.89 15.27
C THR A 5 -10.03 -0.34 15.11
N HIS A 6 -9.34 -0.76 14.06
CA HIS A 6 -8.07 -0.16 13.66
C HIS A 6 -8.26 1.29 13.16
N PRO A 7 -7.37 2.25 13.49
CA PRO A 7 -7.51 3.65 13.09
C PRO A 7 -7.73 3.88 11.59
N HIS A 8 -7.10 3.09 10.71
CA HIS A 8 -7.34 3.19 9.28
C HIS A 8 -8.77 2.79 8.87
N ALA A 9 -9.33 1.75 9.48
CA ALA A 9 -10.72 1.36 9.22
C ALA A 9 -11.71 2.39 9.78
N TRP A 10 -11.43 2.96 10.95
CA TRP A 10 -12.20 4.09 11.46
C TRP A 10 -12.25 5.26 10.48
N ALA A 11 -11.08 5.65 9.92
CA ALA A 11 -10.99 6.74 8.95
C ALA A 11 -11.78 6.45 7.65
N GLN A 12 -11.92 5.17 7.26
CA GLN A 12 -12.68 4.75 6.08
C GLN A 12 -14.20 4.71 6.30
N CYS A 13 -14.67 4.73 7.55
CA CYS A 13 -16.10 4.63 7.89
C CYS A 13 -16.57 5.86 8.68
N ARG A 14 -15.76 6.89 8.79
CA ARG A 14 -15.99 8.01 9.69
C ARG A 14 -17.26 8.78 9.38
N GLY A 15 -17.53 9.05 8.12
CA GLY A 15 -18.72 9.76 7.66
C GLY A 15 -19.99 8.97 8.02
N TRP A 16 -20.02 7.69 7.67
CA TRP A 16 -21.12 6.81 8.02
C TRP A 16 -21.37 6.72 9.54
N VAL A 17 -20.28 6.63 10.35
CA VAL A 17 -20.40 6.58 11.81
C VAL A 17 -20.95 7.89 12.37
N GLU A 18 -20.48 9.04 11.88
CA GLU A 18 -20.96 10.36 12.34
C GLU A 18 -22.45 10.55 12.02
N GLU A 19 -22.91 10.06 10.87
CA GLU A 19 -24.33 10.14 10.46
C GLU A 19 -25.21 9.17 11.26
N THR A 20 -24.79 7.90 11.42
CA THR A 20 -25.62 6.84 12.00
C THR A 20 -25.55 6.85 13.54
N PHE A 21 -24.41 7.18 14.11
CA PHE A 21 -24.14 7.19 15.56
C PHE A 21 -23.46 8.48 16.02
N PRO A 22 -24.15 9.63 15.95
CA PRO A 22 -23.57 10.89 16.38
C PRO A 22 -22.97 10.81 17.80
N GLY A 23 -21.72 11.26 17.95
CA GLY A 23 -21.02 11.21 19.23
C GLY A 23 -20.45 9.84 19.62
N ALA A 24 -20.39 8.88 18.70
CA ALA A 24 -19.68 7.61 18.92
C ALA A 24 -18.17 7.84 19.13
N ILE A 25 -17.60 7.12 20.08
CA ILE A 25 -16.19 7.23 20.47
C ILE A 25 -15.41 6.07 19.82
N HIS A 26 -14.36 6.41 19.07
CA HIS A 26 -13.41 5.43 18.57
C HIS A 26 -12.55 4.84 19.69
N VAL A 27 -12.50 3.51 19.77
CA VAL A 27 -11.56 2.78 20.63
C VAL A 27 -10.53 2.09 19.72
N PRO A 28 -9.28 2.56 19.68
CA PRO A 28 -8.27 1.99 18.80
C PRO A 28 -7.95 0.54 19.17
N SER A 29 -7.88 -0.32 18.14
CA SER A 29 -7.38 -1.70 18.22
C SER A 29 -6.21 -1.91 17.28
N THR A 30 -5.39 -2.92 17.54
CA THR A 30 -4.22 -3.26 16.72
C THR A 30 -4.58 -3.75 15.30
N SER A 31 -5.79 -4.32 15.15
CA SER A 31 -6.38 -4.68 13.86
C SER A 31 -7.91 -4.69 13.97
N THR A 32 -8.59 -4.74 12.82
CA THR A 32 -10.05 -4.92 12.76
C THR A 32 -10.47 -6.30 13.28
N ALA A 33 -9.65 -7.33 13.05
CA ALA A 33 -9.87 -8.66 13.56
C ALA A 33 -9.70 -8.75 15.08
N ALA A 34 -8.67 -8.08 15.64
CA ALA A 34 -8.46 -8.01 17.10
C ALA A 34 -9.63 -7.31 17.82
N ALA A 35 -10.24 -6.29 17.19
CA ALA A 35 -11.45 -5.68 17.76
C ALA A 35 -12.63 -6.67 17.79
N ALA A 36 -12.80 -7.47 16.73
CA ALA A 36 -13.85 -8.49 16.68
C ALA A 36 -13.61 -9.61 17.73
N GLU A 37 -12.38 -10.06 17.89
CA GLU A 37 -11.96 -11.07 18.86
C GLU A 37 -12.27 -10.60 20.30
N LEU A 38 -11.80 -9.41 20.68
CA LEU A 38 -12.07 -8.83 22.00
C LEU A 38 -13.58 -8.70 22.31
N LEU A 39 -14.38 -8.37 21.29
CA LEU A 39 -15.83 -8.27 21.46
C LEU A 39 -16.46 -9.66 21.70
N SER A 40 -16.00 -10.68 21.00
CA SER A 40 -16.46 -12.07 21.15
C SER A 40 -16.09 -12.64 22.52
N ASP A 41 -14.91 -12.35 23.02
CA ASP A 41 -14.42 -12.85 24.30
C ASP A 41 -15.08 -12.15 25.51
N GLY A 42 -15.81 -11.06 25.28
CA GLY A 42 -16.45 -10.27 26.34
C GLY A 42 -15.49 -9.32 27.09
N ASP A 43 -14.24 -9.21 26.64
CA ASP A 43 -13.20 -8.36 27.22
C ASP A 43 -13.14 -6.95 26.63
N ALA A 44 -14.05 -6.64 25.69
CA ALA A 44 -14.07 -5.37 24.99
C ALA A 44 -14.48 -4.19 25.90
N SER A 45 -13.74 -3.11 25.81
CA SER A 45 -14.12 -1.82 26.40
C SER A 45 -15.01 -0.97 25.47
N PHE A 46 -15.66 -1.60 24.47
CA PHE A 46 -16.51 -0.98 23.45
C PHE A 46 -17.73 -1.84 23.15
N ASP A 47 -18.76 -1.22 22.57
CA ASP A 47 -20.09 -1.82 22.40
C ASP A 47 -20.25 -2.57 21.07
N ALA A 48 -19.42 -2.23 20.06
CA ALA A 48 -19.44 -2.81 18.73
C ALA A 48 -18.07 -2.71 18.09
N ALA A 49 -17.80 -3.54 17.07
CA ALA A 49 -16.57 -3.50 16.29
C ALA A 49 -16.84 -3.19 14.81
N LEU A 50 -15.99 -2.39 14.18
CA LEU A 50 -15.90 -2.31 12.72
C LEU A 50 -14.84 -3.31 12.24
N CYS A 51 -15.29 -4.33 11.51
CA CYS A 51 -14.41 -5.39 11.01
C CYS A 51 -14.89 -5.89 9.65
N ASN A 52 -14.13 -6.78 9.02
CA ASN A 52 -14.55 -7.44 7.78
C ASN A 52 -15.50 -8.61 8.06
N ALA A 53 -16.25 -9.03 7.03
CA ALA A 53 -17.23 -10.13 7.14
C ALA A 53 -16.59 -11.47 7.58
N VAL A 54 -15.32 -11.70 7.22
CA VAL A 54 -14.59 -12.92 7.64
C VAL A 54 -14.46 -12.95 9.17
N SER A 55 -14.11 -11.82 9.80
CA SER A 55 -13.99 -11.72 11.26
C SER A 55 -15.33 -11.95 11.97
N VAL A 56 -16.44 -11.46 11.40
CA VAL A 56 -17.79 -11.73 11.94
C VAL A 56 -18.05 -13.23 12.04
N ASN A 57 -17.79 -13.95 10.94
CA ASN A 57 -18.00 -15.40 10.88
C ASN A 57 -17.02 -16.15 11.79
N THR A 58 -15.75 -15.74 11.82
CA THR A 58 -14.68 -16.43 12.58
C THR A 58 -14.94 -16.35 14.09
N TYR A 59 -15.40 -15.21 14.56
CA TYR A 59 -15.63 -14.97 15.99
C TYR A 59 -17.09 -15.13 16.42
N GLY A 60 -17.97 -15.60 15.54
CA GLY A 60 -19.38 -15.90 15.87
C GLY A 60 -20.18 -14.66 16.26
N LEU A 61 -19.86 -13.51 15.71
CA LEU A 61 -20.54 -12.24 15.94
C LEU A 61 -21.75 -12.06 15.01
N GLU A 62 -22.63 -11.13 15.37
CA GLU A 62 -23.74 -10.71 14.53
C GLU A 62 -23.38 -9.42 13.77
N ALA A 63 -23.61 -9.40 12.44
CA ALA A 63 -23.43 -8.21 11.65
C ALA A 63 -24.68 -7.34 11.74
N LEU A 64 -24.58 -6.19 12.40
CA LEU A 64 -25.68 -5.23 12.53
C LEU A 64 -25.85 -4.39 11.25
N PHE A 65 -24.76 -4.10 10.55
CA PHE A 65 -24.69 -3.32 9.32
C PHE A 65 -23.60 -3.89 8.42
N THR A 66 -23.78 -3.73 7.11
CA THR A 66 -22.81 -4.12 6.07
C THR A 66 -22.52 -2.95 5.15
N ASP A 67 -21.38 -3.00 4.45
CA ASP A 67 -20.99 -2.01 3.44
C ASP A 67 -20.95 -0.56 3.95
N VAL A 68 -20.45 -0.39 5.18
CA VAL A 68 -20.43 0.89 5.91
C VAL A 68 -19.25 1.80 5.57
N ALA A 69 -18.42 1.43 4.59
CA ALA A 69 -17.29 2.24 4.16
C ALA A 69 -17.76 3.49 3.40
N ASP A 70 -17.19 4.66 3.72
CA ASP A 70 -17.51 5.93 3.03
C ASP A 70 -17.14 5.90 1.54
N ASN A 71 -16.10 5.12 1.18
CA ASN A 71 -15.71 4.90 -0.21
C ASN A 71 -15.88 3.43 -0.61
N PRO A 72 -16.97 3.08 -1.31
CA PRO A 72 -17.22 1.71 -1.77
C PRO A 72 -16.22 1.23 -2.83
N GLY A 73 -15.47 2.14 -3.47
CA GLY A 73 -14.42 1.83 -4.43
C GLY A 73 -13.02 1.66 -3.82
N ALA A 74 -12.89 1.63 -2.50
CA ALA A 74 -11.60 1.45 -1.84
C ALA A 74 -11.02 0.06 -2.14
N ILE A 75 -9.78 0.04 -2.67
CA ILE A 75 -9.07 -1.21 -3.01
C ILE A 75 -7.81 -1.30 -2.15
N THR A 76 -7.65 -2.43 -1.47
CA THR A 76 -6.42 -2.75 -0.74
C THR A 76 -5.52 -3.65 -1.58
N ARG A 77 -4.30 -3.20 -1.86
CA ARG A 77 -3.30 -3.99 -2.55
C ARG A 77 -2.52 -4.83 -1.52
N PHE A 78 -2.59 -6.13 -1.66
CA PHE A 78 -1.74 -7.06 -0.92
C PHE A 78 -0.54 -7.48 -1.79
N VAL A 79 0.64 -7.57 -1.19
CA VAL A 79 1.85 -8.06 -1.86
C VAL A 79 2.39 -9.28 -1.12
N LEU A 80 2.76 -10.32 -1.86
CA LEU A 80 3.48 -11.45 -1.32
C LEU A 80 4.97 -11.11 -1.25
N VAL A 81 5.53 -11.13 -0.04
CA VAL A 81 6.95 -10.84 0.19
C VAL A 81 7.70 -12.13 0.45
N ALA A 82 8.81 -12.33 -0.27
CA ALA A 82 9.69 -13.48 -0.10
C ALA A 82 11.15 -13.05 0.03
N ARG A 83 12.01 -13.96 0.41
CA ARG A 83 13.46 -13.74 0.33
C ARG A 83 13.89 -13.58 -1.13
N PRO A 84 14.97 -12.83 -1.42
CA PRO A 84 15.51 -12.75 -2.77
C PRO A 84 15.71 -14.15 -3.37
N GLY A 85 15.26 -14.33 -4.59
CA GLY A 85 15.25 -15.64 -5.24
C GLY A 85 15.02 -15.54 -6.74
N VAL A 86 14.49 -16.61 -7.31
CA VAL A 86 14.19 -16.69 -8.73
C VAL A 86 12.98 -15.81 -9.06
N VAL A 87 13.15 -14.92 -10.05
CA VAL A 87 12.06 -14.14 -10.61
C VAL A 87 11.14 -15.07 -11.41
N PRO A 88 9.81 -15.04 -11.18
CA PRO A 88 8.86 -15.83 -11.96
C PRO A 88 9.01 -15.61 -13.47
N PRO A 89 8.56 -16.53 -14.32
CA PRO A 89 8.52 -16.30 -15.76
C PRO A 89 7.50 -15.20 -16.10
N PRO A 90 7.70 -14.45 -17.22
CA PRO A 90 6.75 -13.43 -17.65
C PRO A 90 5.39 -14.03 -17.99
N THR A 91 4.33 -13.30 -17.65
CA THR A 91 2.92 -13.65 -17.88
C THR A 91 2.29 -12.87 -19.02
N GLY A 92 2.90 -11.75 -19.41
CA GLY A 92 2.38 -10.78 -20.37
C GLY A 92 1.53 -9.66 -19.75
N ALA A 93 1.24 -9.74 -18.43
CA ALA A 93 0.54 -8.71 -17.67
C ALA A 93 1.32 -8.29 -16.41
N ASP A 94 2.63 -8.29 -16.54
CA ASP A 94 3.56 -8.16 -15.42
C ASP A 94 3.79 -6.72 -14.98
N LYS A 95 4.20 -6.59 -13.73
CA LYS A 95 4.78 -5.37 -13.17
C LYS A 95 6.15 -5.66 -12.58
N THR A 96 7.02 -4.68 -12.67
CA THR A 96 8.32 -4.68 -12.00
C THR A 96 8.36 -3.56 -10.98
N THR A 97 8.59 -3.89 -9.72
CA THR A 97 8.77 -2.89 -8.66
C THR A 97 10.25 -2.66 -8.39
N ILE A 98 10.63 -1.40 -8.33
CA ILE A 98 11.97 -0.96 -7.93
C ILE A 98 11.90 0.11 -6.85
N GLN A 99 13.01 0.27 -6.13
CA GLN A 99 13.29 1.47 -5.33
C GLN A 99 14.51 2.16 -5.92
N VAL A 100 14.47 3.48 -6.01
CA VAL A 100 15.59 4.29 -6.52
C VAL A 100 15.71 5.58 -5.71
N ALA A 101 16.94 5.89 -5.26
CA ALA A 101 17.24 7.17 -4.62
C ALA A 101 17.68 8.19 -5.69
N LEU A 102 17.37 9.46 -5.48
CA LEU A 102 17.97 10.52 -6.29
C LEU A 102 19.43 10.72 -5.84
N PRO A 103 20.38 10.80 -6.78
CA PRO A 103 21.79 11.02 -6.44
C PRO A 103 22.03 12.40 -5.83
N VAL A 104 21.24 13.38 -6.25
CA VAL A 104 21.25 14.77 -5.79
C VAL A 104 19.83 15.31 -5.79
N ASN A 105 19.47 16.10 -4.80
CA ASN A 105 18.19 16.79 -4.76
C ASN A 105 18.32 18.19 -5.41
N GLU A 106 18.28 18.21 -6.72
CA GLU A 106 18.36 19.44 -7.53
C GLU A 106 17.20 19.56 -8.51
N SER A 107 17.02 20.75 -9.07
CA SER A 107 15.98 21.00 -10.05
C SER A 107 16.17 20.11 -11.28
N GLY A 108 15.13 19.35 -11.66
CA GLY A 108 15.15 18.45 -12.81
C GLY A 108 15.59 17.00 -12.49
N ALA A 109 16.14 16.71 -11.29
CA ALA A 109 16.65 15.37 -10.98
C ALA A 109 15.58 14.27 -11.15
N LEU A 110 14.35 14.50 -10.69
CA LEU A 110 13.26 13.55 -10.91
C LEU A 110 12.89 13.42 -12.39
N LEU A 111 12.94 14.51 -13.16
CA LEU A 111 12.65 14.48 -14.60
C LEU A 111 13.67 13.60 -15.32
N THR A 112 14.97 13.78 -15.05
CA THR A 112 16.05 12.95 -15.61
C THR A 112 15.89 11.47 -15.27
N LEU A 113 15.42 11.16 -14.05
CA LEU A 113 15.07 9.79 -13.67
C LEU A 113 13.92 9.26 -14.52
N LEU A 114 12.84 10.02 -14.69
CA LEU A 114 11.65 9.61 -15.45
C LEU A 114 11.93 9.49 -16.95
N GLU A 115 12.86 10.26 -17.49
CA GLU A 115 13.32 10.17 -18.89
C GLU A 115 13.90 8.79 -19.23
N GLN A 116 14.48 8.07 -18.23
CA GLN A 116 14.99 6.73 -18.47
C GLN A 116 13.89 5.74 -18.86
N PHE A 117 12.67 5.96 -18.43
CA PHE A 117 11.50 5.17 -18.78
C PHE A 117 10.85 5.66 -20.09
N SER A 118 10.54 6.96 -20.17
CA SER A 118 9.81 7.55 -21.29
C SER A 118 10.55 7.38 -22.63
N ALA A 119 11.88 7.57 -22.64
CA ALA A 119 12.71 7.40 -23.84
C ALA A 119 12.74 5.94 -24.37
N ARG A 120 12.25 4.98 -23.57
CA ARG A 120 12.23 3.55 -23.92
C ARG A 120 10.80 2.99 -24.02
N GLY A 121 9.80 3.88 -24.02
CA GLY A 121 8.39 3.49 -24.10
C GLY A 121 7.93 2.61 -22.94
N VAL A 122 8.47 2.85 -21.74
CA VAL A 122 8.14 2.11 -20.53
C VAL A 122 7.16 2.92 -19.69
N ASP A 123 5.96 2.39 -19.46
CA ASP A 123 4.94 3.00 -18.62
C ASP A 123 5.16 2.71 -17.14
N LEU A 124 4.76 3.67 -16.31
CA LEU A 124 4.77 3.56 -14.86
C LEU A 124 3.34 3.53 -14.33
N SER A 125 2.98 2.51 -13.57
CA SER A 125 1.64 2.40 -12.97
C SER A 125 1.56 3.02 -11.57
N ARG A 126 2.71 3.28 -10.92
CA ARG A 126 2.79 3.96 -9.62
C ARG A 126 4.16 4.60 -9.45
N ILE A 127 4.18 5.77 -8.84
CA ILE A 127 5.38 6.40 -8.27
C ILE A 127 5.02 6.97 -6.90
N GLU A 128 5.83 6.66 -5.90
CA GLU A 128 5.65 7.10 -4.53
C GLU A 128 7.00 7.56 -3.99
N SER A 129 7.07 8.78 -3.47
CA SER A 129 8.27 9.32 -2.83
C SER A 129 8.20 9.20 -1.32
N ARG A 130 9.30 8.82 -0.70
CA ARG A 130 9.48 8.82 0.76
C ARG A 130 10.81 9.45 1.13
N PRO A 131 10.87 10.25 2.21
CA PRO A 131 12.14 10.71 2.75
C PRO A 131 13.03 9.51 3.08
N SER A 132 14.32 9.56 2.68
CA SER A 132 15.27 8.46 2.97
C SER A 132 15.66 8.36 4.44
N GLY A 133 15.48 9.43 5.21
CA GLY A 133 15.91 9.53 6.61
C GLY A 133 17.37 9.99 6.79
N ASP A 134 18.16 10.05 5.72
CA ASP A 134 19.59 10.38 5.77
C ASP A 134 19.88 11.89 5.68
N GLY A 135 18.84 12.71 5.80
CA GLY A 135 18.93 14.17 5.76
C GLY A 135 17.71 14.82 5.11
N LEU A 136 17.61 16.15 5.27
CA LEU A 136 16.54 16.94 4.66
C LEU A 136 16.73 16.99 3.13
N GLY A 137 15.65 16.65 2.40
CA GLY A 137 15.63 16.74 0.95
C GLY A 137 16.07 15.47 0.22
N ASN A 138 16.50 14.42 0.90
CA ASN A 138 16.81 13.14 0.28
C ASN A 138 15.55 12.27 0.18
N TYR A 139 15.25 11.82 -1.04
CA TYR A 139 14.07 11.00 -1.32
C TYR A 139 14.42 9.69 -1.99
N THR A 140 13.75 8.63 -1.58
CA THR A 140 13.70 7.35 -2.27
C THR A 140 12.34 7.22 -2.96
N PHE A 141 12.35 6.82 -4.22
CA PHE A 141 11.14 6.59 -5.02
C PHE A 141 10.89 5.09 -5.12
N SER A 142 9.67 4.67 -4.78
CA SER A 142 9.15 3.34 -5.09
C SER A 142 8.35 3.44 -6.38
N ILE A 143 8.74 2.69 -7.40
CA ILE A 143 8.19 2.78 -8.75
C ILE A 143 7.71 1.40 -9.19
N ASP A 144 6.46 1.33 -9.68
CA ASP A 144 5.93 0.15 -10.34
C ASP A 144 5.91 0.38 -11.86
N ILE A 145 6.74 -0.36 -12.54
CA ILE A 145 6.95 -0.37 -13.99
C ILE A 145 5.96 -1.36 -14.61
N VAL A 146 5.31 -1.00 -15.70
CA VAL A 146 4.52 -1.92 -16.52
C VAL A 146 5.44 -2.75 -17.40
N GLY A 147 5.50 -4.04 -17.14
CA GLY A 147 6.33 -5.01 -17.85
C GLY A 147 7.25 -5.81 -16.92
N HIS A 148 7.73 -6.92 -17.47
CA HIS A 148 8.60 -7.85 -16.76
C HIS A 148 10.07 -7.46 -16.90
N ILE A 149 10.91 -7.75 -15.90
CA ILE A 149 12.36 -7.47 -15.90
C ILE A 149 13.09 -8.11 -17.09
N ARG A 150 12.55 -9.18 -17.69
CA ARG A 150 13.14 -9.84 -18.87
C ARG A 150 12.81 -9.15 -20.20
N GLU A 151 11.92 -8.17 -20.21
CA GLU A 151 11.65 -7.36 -21.40
C GLU A 151 12.82 -6.41 -21.67
N GLU A 152 13.28 -6.37 -22.92
CA GLU A 152 14.43 -5.57 -23.34
C GLU A 152 14.27 -4.08 -22.98
N ARG A 153 13.06 -3.52 -23.18
CA ARG A 153 12.77 -2.11 -22.85
C ARG A 153 12.90 -1.83 -21.35
N VAL A 154 12.45 -2.77 -20.49
CA VAL A 154 12.55 -2.64 -19.02
C VAL A 154 14.00 -2.76 -18.57
N GLN A 155 14.74 -3.75 -19.11
CA GLN A 155 16.17 -3.89 -18.82
C GLN A 155 16.96 -2.65 -19.23
N ALA A 156 16.72 -2.11 -20.43
CA ALA A 156 17.39 -0.91 -20.92
C ALA A 156 17.08 0.32 -20.03
N ALA A 157 15.84 0.43 -19.52
CA ALA A 157 15.47 1.49 -18.57
C ALA A 157 16.24 1.36 -17.26
N LEU A 158 16.32 0.15 -16.69
CA LEU A 158 17.07 -0.10 -15.46
C LEU A 158 18.57 0.13 -15.61
N VAL A 159 19.17 -0.23 -16.74
CA VAL A 159 20.57 0.10 -17.05
C VAL A 159 20.77 1.62 -17.09
N GLY A 160 19.85 2.36 -17.69
CA GLY A 160 19.87 3.82 -17.69
C GLY A 160 19.78 4.41 -16.27
N LEU A 161 18.88 3.87 -15.46
CA LEU A 161 18.75 4.27 -14.05
C LEU A 161 20.01 4.01 -13.24
N HIS A 162 20.65 2.85 -13.39
CA HIS A 162 21.90 2.53 -12.69
C HIS A 162 23.06 3.43 -13.05
N ARG A 163 23.05 4.01 -14.27
CA ARG A 163 24.05 5.02 -14.68
C ARG A 163 23.77 6.38 -14.05
N TYR A 164 22.51 6.68 -13.78
CA TYR A 164 22.08 7.94 -13.18
C TYR A 164 22.11 7.90 -11.66
N SER A 165 21.64 6.80 -11.05
CA SER A 165 21.62 6.60 -9.60
C SER A 165 22.33 5.31 -9.22
N PRO A 166 23.28 5.34 -8.28
CA PRO A 166 23.95 4.15 -7.78
C PRO A 166 23.05 3.27 -6.89
N ASP A 167 22.02 3.85 -6.29
CA ASP A 167 21.10 3.12 -5.39
C ASP A 167 19.77 2.82 -6.11
N VAL A 168 19.81 1.78 -6.95
CA VAL A 168 18.63 1.20 -7.57
C VAL A 168 18.45 -0.22 -7.06
N ARG A 169 17.33 -0.48 -6.37
CA ARG A 169 17.01 -1.79 -5.80
C ARG A 169 15.86 -2.43 -6.56
N PHE A 170 16.11 -3.59 -7.14
CA PHE A 170 15.07 -4.43 -7.71
C PHE A 170 14.30 -5.14 -6.60
N MET A 171 12.98 -4.97 -6.55
CA MET A 171 12.11 -5.56 -5.55
C MET A 171 11.39 -6.81 -6.06
N GLY A 172 11.21 -6.95 -7.36
CA GLY A 172 10.59 -8.10 -8.00
C GLY A 172 9.83 -7.77 -9.28
N SER A 173 9.63 -8.80 -10.12
CA SER A 173 8.65 -8.79 -11.21
C SER A 173 7.58 -9.84 -10.93
N TYR A 174 6.31 -9.48 -11.10
CA TYR A 174 5.14 -10.29 -10.72
C TYR A 174 3.91 -9.92 -11.53
#